data_26ad277ed925c457224fff49b834bd7a
#
_entry.id   26ad277ed925c457224fff49b834bd7a
#
_cell.length_a   1.000
_cell.length_b   1.000
_cell.length_c   1.000
_cell.angle_alpha   90.00
_cell.angle_beta   90.00
_cell.angle_gamma   90.00
#
_symmetry.space_group_name_H-M   'P 1'
#
loop_
_entity.id
_entity.type
_entity.pdbx_description
1 polymer ?
#
loop_
_entity_poly.entity_id
_entity_poly.type
_entity_poly.pdbx_seq_one_letter_code
_entity_poly.pdbx_strand_id
1 'polypeptide(L)'
;MEDVLEVYSRPYDASYPVVCMDEKPVQFFADFRTGFRSRKNGTVYEDYQYIRNGTACIFLFTEPLAGWRYADAQERRTQQDWARQIDWLLTEQYPTAKKVVLVMDNLNTHSIASLYATFPPQRARQLAERLEIHYTPKHGSWLDIAEIELSALGRQCIAKNRIPDLRTLRSLLLPWASSRNSAQKGVNWHFSTDDARTKLRHLYPVVLI
;
A
#
# COMPACT_ATOMS: atom_id res chain seq x y z
N MET A 1 8.36 -16.10 -4.46
CA MET A 1 8.52 -16.15 -2.99
C MET A 1 9.97 -15.88 -2.59
N GLU A 2 10.93 -16.71 -2.95
CA GLU A 2 12.34 -16.52 -2.58
C GLU A 2 12.90 -15.17 -3.04
N ASP A 3 12.58 -14.73 -4.25
CA ASP A 3 12.93 -13.43 -4.78
C ASP A 3 12.55 -12.26 -3.83
N VAL A 4 11.32 -12.25 -3.30
CA VAL A 4 10.87 -11.23 -2.34
C VAL A 4 11.59 -11.37 -0.99
N LEU A 5 11.85 -12.60 -0.52
CA LEU A 5 12.59 -12.83 0.72
C LEU A 5 14.04 -12.37 0.61
N GLU A 6 14.67 -12.54 -0.55
CA GLU A 6 16.00 -12.01 -0.83
C GLU A 6 16.03 -10.47 -0.81
N VAL A 7 14.99 -9.83 -1.37
CA VAL A 7 14.85 -8.37 -1.28
C VAL A 7 14.78 -7.92 0.17
N TYR A 8 13.98 -8.59 1.01
CA TYR A 8 13.85 -8.21 2.42
C TYR A 8 15.09 -8.50 3.27
N SER A 9 15.99 -9.35 2.81
CA SER A 9 17.28 -9.60 3.47
C SER A 9 18.35 -8.53 3.17
N ARG A 10 18.09 -7.65 2.19
CA ARG A 10 19.03 -6.58 1.83
C ARG A 10 19.19 -5.59 2.97
N PRO A 11 20.42 -5.14 3.25
CA PRO A 11 20.64 -4.05 4.19
C PRO A 11 20.02 -2.75 3.65
N TYR A 12 19.75 -1.81 4.57
CA TYR A 12 19.27 -0.48 4.17
C TYR A 12 20.28 0.24 3.26
N ASP A 13 19.80 0.72 2.12
CA ASP A 13 20.56 1.58 1.19
C ASP A 13 19.64 2.69 0.65
N ALA A 14 19.93 3.93 1.00
CA ALA A 14 19.18 5.10 0.55
C ALA A 14 19.24 5.31 -0.98
N SER A 15 20.22 4.74 -1.68
CA SER A 15 20.30 4.76 -3.14
C SER A 15 19.39 3.71 -3.80
N TYR A 16 18.97 2.69 -3.03
CA TYR A 16 18.13 1.59 -3.46
C TYR A 16 17.08 1.26 -2.38
N PRO A 17 16.21 2.23 -2.01
CA PRO A 17 15.20 2.01 -0.98
C PRO A 17 14.26 0.87 -1.38
N VAL A 18 13.96 -0.03 -0.44
CA VAL A 18 12.98 -1.10 -0.61
C VAL A 18 11.62 -0.58 -0.16
N VAL A 19 10.69 -0.47 -1.08
CA VAL A 19 9.34 0.03 -0.85
C VAL A 19 8.33 -1.07 -1.16
N CYS A 20 7.42 -1.32 -0.23
CA CYS A 20 6.28 -2.21 -0.44
C CYS A 20 5.03 -1.37 -0.75
N MET A 21 4.21 -1.84 -1.67
CA MET A 21 2.99 -1.13 -2.10
C MET A 21 1.82 -2.10 -2.18
N ASP A 22 0.67 -1.66 -1.67
CA ASP A 22 -0.58 -2.40 -1.80
C ASP A 22 -1.78 -1.44 -1.81
N GLU A 23 -2.94 -1.95 -2.22
CA GLU A 23 -4.17 -1.19 -2.41
C GLU A 23 -5.29 -1.70 -1.50
N LYS A 24 -6.11 -0.77 -0.99
CA LYS A 24 -7.30 -1.10 -0.21
C LYS A 24 -8.54 -0.37 -0.71
N PRO A 25 -9.56 -1.08 -1.20
CA PRO A 25 -10.85 -0.48 -1.50
C PRO A 25 -11.56 -0.03 -0.22
N VAL A 26 -12.23 1.13 -0.29
CA VAL A 26 -13.02 1.71 0.80
C VAL A 26 -14.40 2.05 0.25
N GLN A 27 -15.45 1.57 0.94
CA GLN A 27 -16.83 1.97 0.68
C GLN A 27 -17.15 3.23 1.48
N PHE A 28 -17.71 4.24 0.83
CA PHE A 28 -18.21 5.44 1.51
C PHE A 28 -19.62 5.20 2.07
N PHE A 29 -19.82 5.72 3.29
CA PHE A 29 -21.09 5.68 3.99
C PHE A 29 -21.48 7.08 4.46
N ALA A 30 -22.54 7.62 3.91
CA ALA A 30 -23.14 8.86 4.38
C ALA A 30 -24.29 8.57 5.36
N ASP A 31 -24.55 9.53 6.25
CA ASP A 31 -25.69 9.44 7.16
C ASP A 31 -27.00 9.55 6.39
N PHE A 32 -27.95 8.69 6.69
CA PHE A 32 -29.29 8.73 6.06
C PHE A 32 -30.03 10.00 6.46
N ARG A 33 -29.82 10.48 7.68
CA ARG A 33 -30.40 11.72 8.21
C ARG A 33 -29.29 12.65 8.70
N THR A 34 -29.25 13.87 8.21
CA THR A 34 -28.36 14.90 8.69
C THR A 34 -28.69 15.24 10.16
N GLY A 35 -27.70 15.11 11.03
CA GLY A 35 -27.77 15.61 12.41
C GLY A 35 -28.21 14.64 13.48
N PHE A 36 -28.35 13.33 13.18
CA PHE A 36 -28.76 12.35 14.20
C PHE A 36 -27.59 11.72 14.95
N ARG A 37 -26.87 12.56 15.72
CA ARG A 37 -25.97 12.08 16.77
C ARG A 37 -26.54 12.53 18.12
N SER A 38 -27.02 11.60 18.93
CA SER A 38 -27.46 11.88 20.28
C SER A 38 -26.40 11.41 21.26
N ARG A 39 -26.05 12.24 22.25
CA ARG A 39 -25.27 11.81 23.42
C ARG A 39 -26.20 11.64 24.61
N LYS A 40 -26.31 10.43 25.10
CA LYS A 40 -26.98 10.13 26.35
C LYS A 40 -25.99 9.41 27.29
N ASN A 41 -25.76 9.94 28.48
CA ASN A 41 -24.85 9.36 29.46
C ASN A 41 -23.41 9.13 28.95
N GLY A 42 -22.88 10.03 28.11
CA GLY A 42 -21.55 9.90 27.55
C GLY A 42 -21.45 8.96 26.34
N THR A 43 -22.49 8.19 26.04
CA THR A 43 -22.53 7.29 24.88
C THR A 43 -23.02 8.04 23.64
N VAL A 44 -22.30 7.88 22.54
CA VAL A 44 -22.71 8.43 21.23
C VAL A 44 -23.59 7.40 20.55
N TYR A 45 -24.82 7.75 20.26
CA TYR A 45 -25.74 6.97 19.44
C TYR A 45 -25.68 7.49 18.02
N GLU A 46 -25.39 6.62 17.08
CA GLU A 46 -25.46 6.91 15.64
C GLU A 46 -26.61 6.14 15.02
N ASP A 47 -27.24 6.71 13.99
CA ASP A 47 -28.25 5.99 13.23
C ASP A 47 -27.59 4.79 12.54
N TYR A 48 -28.24 3.62 12.62
CA TYR A 48 -27.79 2.42 11.92
C TYR A 48 -28.05 2.48 10.41
N GLN A 49 -28.92 3.41 9.97
CA GLN A 49 -29.19 3.63 8.55
C GLN A 49 -28.11 4.46 7.91
N TYR A 50 -27.62 3.99 6.78
CA TYR A 50 -26.60 4.68 5.98
C TYR A 50 -26.91 4.58 4.50
N ILE A 51 -26.42 5.55 3.74
CA ILE A 51 -26.45 5.56 2.28
C ILE A 51 -25.06 5.19 1.79
N ARG A 52 -24.96 4.24 0.86
CA ARG A 52 -23.71 3.98 0.12
C ARG A 52 -23.46 5.15 -0.81
N ASN A 53 -22.35 5.85 -0.63
CA ASN A 53 -22.01 7.08 -1.35
C ASN A 53 -20.75 6.92 -2.23
N GLY A 54 -20.66 5.79 -2.91
CA GLY A 54 -19.53 5.50 -3.80
C GLY A 54 -18.40 4.76 -3.10
N THR A 55 -17.29 4.60 -3.81
CA THR A 55 -16.09 3.89 -3.38
C THR A 55 -14.84 4.69 -3.71
N ALA A 56 -13.76 4.42 -3.00
CA ALA A 56 -12.42 4.86 -3.34
C ALA A 56 -11.43 3.71 -3.17
N CYS A 57 -10.20 3.92 -3.60
CA CYS A 57 -9.09 3.03 -3.34
C CYS A 57 -7.95 3.79 -2.67
N ILE A 58 -7.43 3.24 -1.57
CA ILE A 58 -6.23 3.73 -0.91
C ILE A 58 -5.03 3.05 -1.57
N PHE A 59 -4.05 3.84 -2.02
CA PHE A 59 -2.72 3.41 -2.38
C PHE A 59 -1.82 3.62 -1.18
N LEU A 60 -1.20 2.58 -0.67
CA LEU A 60 -0.29 2.65 0.46
C LEU A 60 1.10 2.20 0.05
N PHE A 61 2.08 3.03 0.37
CA PHE A 61 3.49 2.74 0.22
C PHE A 61 4.14 2.70 1.60
N THR A 62 5.06 1.78 1.81
CA THR A 62 5.87 1.73 3.03
C THR A 62 7.30 1.34 2.72
N GLU A 63 8.27 2.04 3.33
CA GLU A 63 9.67 1.65 3.37
C GLU A 63 9.94 1.00 4.73
N PRO A 64 9.97 -0.34 4.81
CA PRO A 64 9.97 -1.06 6.08
C PRO A 64 11.16 -0.71 6.98
N LEU A 65 12.37 -0.64 6.41
CA LEU A 65 13.59 -0.39 7.19
C LEU A 65 13.71 1.07 7.65
N ALA A 66 13.25 2.03 6.84
CA ALA A 66 13.23 3.45 7.23
C ALA A 66 12.06 3.80 8.15
N GLY A 67 11.06 2.93 8.26
CA GLY A 67 9.85 3.22 9.02
C GLY A 67 9.00 4.34 8.42
N TRP A 68 9.03 4.50 7.10
CA TRP A 68 8.26 5.49 6.37
C TRP A 68 7.01 4.89 5.72
N ARG A 69 5.95 5.68 5.66
CA ARG A 69 4.67 5.36 5.00
C ARG A 69 4.10 6.56 4.31
N TYR A 70 3.39 6.27 3.24
CA TYR A 70 2.53 7.22 2.54
C TYR A 70 1.22 6.52 2.19
N ALA A 71 0.12 7.21 2.34
CA ALA A 71 -1.18 6.73 1.94
C ALA A 71 -1.94 7.85 1.24
N ASP A 72 -2.40 7.59 0.04
CA ASP A 72 -3.29 8.48 -0.72
C ASP A 72 -4.55 7.72 -1.16
N ALA A 73 -5.64 8.45 -1.36
CA ALA A 73 -6.90 7.88 -1.81
C ALA A 73 -7.27 8.44 -3.18
N GLN A 74 -7.63 7.53 -4.09
CA GLN A 74 -8.10 7.84 -5.43
C GLN A 74 -9.52 7.30 -5.64
N GLU A 75 -10.28 7.89 -6.55
CA GLU A 75 -11.62 7.40 -6.88
C GLU A 75 -11.59 6.01 -7.50
N ARG A 76 -10.50 5.69 -8.18
CA ARG A 76 -10.30 4.43 -8.92
C ARG A 76 -8.92 3.87 -8.65
N ARG A 77 -8.70 2.63 -9.13
CA ARG A 77 -7.40 1.95 -9.16
C ARG A 77 -7.08 1.48 -10.58
N THR A 78 -7.05 2.43 -11.48
CA THR A 78 -6.71 2.15 -12.87
C THR A 78 -5.19 2.08 -13.06
N GLN A 79 -4.75 1.57 -14.21
CA GLN A 79 -3.34 1.62 -14.60
C GLN A 79 -2.78 3.05 -14.61
N GLN A 80 -3.61 4.04 -14.94
CA GLN A 80 -3.22 5.46 -14.91
C GLN A 80 -3.05 5.98 -13.48
N ASP A 81 -3.91 5.53 -12.56
CA ASP A 81 -3.80 5.93 -11.15
C ASP A 81 -2.52 5.35 -10.55
N TRP A 82 -2.25 4.07 -10.77
CA TRP A 82 -0.99 3.44 -10.36
C TRP A 82 0.23 4.16 -10.97
N ALA A 83 0.22 4.43 -12.26
CA ALA A 83 1.33 5.09 -12.94
C ALA A 83 1.63 6.49 -12.37
N ARG A 84 0.59 7.28 -12.02
CA ARG A 84 0.77 8.59 -11.36
C ARG A 84 1.33 8.45 -9.95
N GLN A 85 0.91 7.43 -9.18
CA GLN A 85 1.48 7.16 -7.86
C GLN A 85 2.97 6.78 -7.97
N ILE A 86 3.36 6.00 -8.97
CA ILE A 86 4.76 5.67 -9.24
C ILE A 86 5.57 6.91 -9.67
N ASP A 87 5.00 7.76 -10.52
CA ASP A 87 5.65 9.00 -10.92
C ASP A 87 5.93 9.87 -9.69
N TRP A 88 4.93 10.10 -8.83
CA TRP A 88 5.09 10.80 -7.57
C TRP A 88 6.15 10.16 -6.65
N LEU A 89 6.09 8.85 -6.49
CA LEU A 89 7.04 8.11 -5.65
C LEU A 89 8.49 8.37 -6.07
N LEU A 90 8.75 8.31 -7.39
CA LEU A 90 10.10 8.46 -7.94
C LEU A 90 10.58 9.91 -7.99
N THR A 91 9.67 10.88 -8.16
CA THR A 91 10.06 12.29 -8.38
C THR A 91 10.01 13.13 -7.11
N GLU A 92 9.05 12.86 -6.23
CA GLU A 92 8.86 13.67 -5.02
C GLU A 92 9.44 12.98 -3.78
N GLN A 93 9.21 11.67 -3.63
CA GLN A 93 9.65 10.96 -2.42
C GLN A 93 11.12 10.50 -2.53
N TYR A 94 11.50 9.94 -3.67
CA TYR A 94 12.84 9.41 -3.89
C TYR A 94 13.55 10.07 -5.09
N PRO A 95 13.69 11.41 -5.13
CA PRO A 95 14.24 12.11 -6.30
C PRO A 95 15.71 11.73 -6.58
N THR A 96 16.47 11.39 -5.55
CA THR A 96 17.91 11.11 -5.61
C THR A 96 18.27 9.62 -5.61
N ALA A 97 17.32 8.73 -5.35
CA ALA A 97 17.56 7.29 -5.40
C ALA A 97 17.93 6.86 -6.83
N LYS A 98 18.89 5.96 -6.96
CA LYS A 98 19.26 5.37 -8.24
C LYS A 98 18.14 4.51 -8.81
N LYS A 99 17.58 3.64 -7.95
CA LYS A 99 16.37 2.87 -8.23
C LYS A 99 15.57 2.71 -6.96
N VAL A 100 14.25 2.61 -7.10
CA VAL A 100 13.36 2.14 -6.04
C VAL A 100 13.08 0.66 -6.27
N VAL A 101 13.39 -0.16 -5.28
CA VAL A 101 13.08 -1.60 -5.27
C VAL A 101 11.65 -1.73 -4.79
N LEU A 102 10.72 -2.02 -5.69
CA LEU A 102 9.29 -2.01 -5.42
C LEU A 102 8.74 -3.43 -5.29
N VAL A 103 8.24 -3.77 -4.11
CA VAL A 103 7.53 -5.03 -3.84
C VAL A 103 6.03 -4.76 -3.86
N MET A 104 5.28 -5.51 -4.65
CA MET A 104 3.82 -5.36 -4.79
C MET A 104 3.17 -6.64 -5.31
N ASP A 105 1.85 -6.70 -5.32
CA ASP A 105 1.11 -7.79 -5.96
C ASP A 105 1.19 -7.71 -7.51
N ASN A 106 0.90 -8.83 -8.16
CA ASN A 106 0.97 -8.95 -9.61
C ASN A 106 -0.40 -8.67 -10.26
N LEU A 107 -1.01 -7.52 -9.96
CA LEU A 107 -2.20 -7.06 -10.67
C LEU A 107 -1.85 -6.59 -12.09
N ASN A 108 -2.79 -6.76 -13.03
CA ASN A 108 -2.62 -6.32 -14.43
C ASN A 108 -2.35 -4.81 -14.56
N THR A 109 -2.77 -4.01 -13.58
CA THR A 109 -2.55 -2.56 -13.53
C THR A 109 -1.14 -2.21 -13.03
N HIS A 110 -0.44 -3.13 -12.38
CA HIS A 110 0.86 -2.94 -11.74
C HIS A 110 2.01 -3.40 -12.65
N SER A 111 2.21 -2.72 -13.75
CA SER A 111 3.25 -3.11 -14.72
C SER A 111 3.92 -1.92 -15.40
N ILE A 112 5.10 -2.14 -15.89
CA ILE A 112 5.83 -1.15 -16.70
C ILE A 112 4.98 -0.68 -17.90
N ALA A 113 4.15 -1.54 -18.49
CA ALA A 113 3.24 -1.18 -19.58
C ALA A 113 2.26 -0.07 -19.18
N SER A 114 1.84 -0.01 -17.90
CA SER A 114 0.96 1.04 -17.39
C SER A 114 1.59 2.43 -17.41
N LEU A 115 2.92 2.53 -17.27
CA LEU A 115 3.65 3.79 -17.44
C LEU A 115 3.56 4.29 -18.89
N TYR A 116 3.76 3.38 -19.87
CA TYR A 116 3.67 3.73 -21.29
C TYR A 116 2.23 4.03 -21.74
N ALA A 117 1.24 3.44 -21.08
CA ALA A 117 -0.16 3.76 -21.34
C ALA A 117 -0.60 5.12 -20.75
N THR A 118 0.21 5.69 -19.85
CA THR A 118 -0.13 6.92 -19.10
C THR A 118 0.70 8.13 -19.51
N PHE A 119 1.99 7.91 -19.76
CA PHE A 119 2.96 8.98 -20.03
C PHE A 119 3.54 8.89 -21.45
N PRO A 120 4.07 10.00 -21.98
CA PRO A 120 4.86 9.96 -23.20
C PRO A 120 6.01 8.95 -23.08
N PRO A 121 6.39 8.25 -24.19
CA PRO A 121 7.37 7.16 -24.15
C PRO A 121 8.70 7.51 -23.46
N GLN A 122 9.20 8.72 -23.68
CA GLN A 122 10.44 9.18 -23.05
C GLN A 122 10.29 9.25 -21.50
N ARG A 123 9.18 9.79 -21.00
CA ARG A 123 8.91 9.87 -19.56
C ARG A 123 8.71 8.48 -18.96
N ALA A 124 7.91 7.65 -19.61
CA ALA A 124 7.65 6.27 -19.18
C ALA A 124 8.96 5.48 -19.05
N ARG A 125 9.88 5.66 -20.02
CA ARG A 125 11.20 5.02 -19.98
C ARG A 125 12.04 5.48 -18.80
N GLN A 126 12.12 6.80 -18.56
CA GLN A 126 12.84 7.36 -17.42
C GLN A 126 12.34 6.80 -16.08
N LEU A 127 11.01 6.66 -15.91
CA LEU A 127 10.42 6.07 -14.72
C LEU A 127 10.74 4.57 -14.62
N ALA A 128 10.59 3.83 -15.72
CA ALA A 128 10.85 2.40 -15.76
C ALA A 128 12.31 2.04 -15.41
N GLU A 129 13.28 2.83 -15.88
CA GLU A 129 14.71 2.62 -15.60
C GLU A 129 15.07 2.83 -14.13
N ARG A 130 14.24 3.56 -13.39
CA ARG A 130 14.38 3.82 -11.94
C ARG A 130 13.62 2.84 -11.06
N LEU A 131 12.97 1.82 -11.62
CA LEU A 131 12.27 0.78 -10.89
C LEU A 131 13.03 -0.55 -10.97
N GLU A 132 12.99 -1.27 -9.86
CA GLU A 132 13.30 -2.70 -9.75
C GLU A 132 12.07 -3.35 -9.11
N ILE A 133 11.28 -4.07 -9.90
CA ILE A 133 9.97 -4.58 -9.46
C ILE A 133 10.06 -6.05 -9.08
N HIS A 134 9.55 -6.38 -7.91
CA HIS A 134 9.42 -7.72 -7.38
C HIS A 134 7.97 -8.01 -7.05
N TYR A 135 7.41 -9.06 -7.65
CA TYR A 135 6.01 -9.42 -7.45
C TYR A 135 5.86 -10.50 -6.39
N THR A 136 4.90 -10.31 -5.49
CA THR A 136 4.48 -11.37 -4.59
C THR A 136 3.85 -12.53 -5.39
N PRO A 137 4.06 -13.79 -4.97
CA PRO A 137 3.46 -14.92 -5.67
C PRO A 137 1.94 -14.93 -5.47
N LYS A 138 1.24 -15.57 -6.39
CA LYS A 138 -0.20 -15.82 -6.25
C LYS A 138 -0.46 -16.54 -4.91
N HIS A 139 -1.41 -16.05 -4.12
CA HIS A 139 -1.71 -16.51 -2.75
C HIS A 139 -0.56 -16.28 -1.74
N GLY A 140 0.37 -15.38 -2.05
CA GLY A 140 1.49 -15.00 -1.17
C GLY A 140 1.40 -13.58 -0.65
N SER A 141 0.20 -13.04 -0.48
CA SER A 141 -0.03 -11.67 -0.01
C SER A 141 0.60 -11.40 1.37
N TRP A 142 0.73 -12.43 2.22
CA TRP A 142 1.42 -12.34 3.51
C TRP A 142 2.90 -11.91 3.39
N LEU A 143 3.50 -12.02 2.20
CA LEU A 143 4.84 -11.50 1.89
C LEU A 143 4.84 -9.99 1.62
N ASP A 144 3.70 -9.38 1.35
CA ASP A 144 3.63 -7.95 1.16
C ASP A 144 3.53 -7.23 2.51
N ILE A 145 4.61 -6.56 2.89
CA ILE A 145 4.65 -5.80 4.15
C ILE A 145 3.62 -4.66 4.14
N ALA A 146 3.23 -4.15 2.99
CA ALA A 146 2.20 -3.12 2.89
C ALA A 146 0.83 -3.60 3.40
N GLU A 147 0.50 -4.91 3.32
CA GLU A 147 -0.72 -5.46 3.95
C GLU A 147 -0.75 -5.25 5.47
N ILE A 148 0.41 -5.36 6.14
CA ILE A 148 0.52 -5.12 7.59
C ILE A 148 0.12 -3.68 7.90
N GLU A 149 0.62 -2.73 7.12
CA GLU A 149 0.31 -1.31 7.28
C GLU A 149 -1.14 -1.00 6.90
N LEU A 150 -1.69 -1.61 5.84
CA LEU A 150 -3.12 -1.49 5.50
C LEU A 150 -4.03 -2.06 6.58
N SER A 151 -3.61 -3.14 7.23
CA SER A 151 -4.32 -3.70 8.39
C SER A 151 -4.29 -2.74 9.59
N ALA A 152 -3.15 -2.11 9.86
CA ALA A 152 -3.01 -1.10 10.91
C ALA A 152 -3.86 0.14 10.60
N LEU A 153 -3.82 0.65 9.37
CA LEU A 153 -4.65 1.74 8.88
C LEU A 153 -6.15 1.42 9.05
N GLY A 154 -6.54 0.22 8.65
CA GLY A 154 -7.92 -0.24 8.78
C GLY A 154 -8.43 -0.15 10.22
N ARG A 155 -7.66 -0.68 11.17
CA ARG A 155 -8.05 -0.70 12.60
C ARG A 155 -7.93 0.65 13.30
N GLN A 156 -6.88 1.42 12.99
CA GLN A 156 -6.56 2.64 13.73
C GLN A 156 -7.30 3.87 13.19
N CYS A 157 -7.60 3.89 11.91
CA CYS A 157 -8.15 5.04 11.21
C CYS A 157 -9.52 4.75 10.59
N ILE A 158 -9.62 3.77 9.68
CA ILE A 158 -10.83 3.58 8.88
C ILE A 158 -12.01 3.06 9.72
N ALA A 159 -11.81 2.01 10.52
CA ALA A 159 -12.88 1.36 11.29
C ALA A 159 -13.51 2.25 12.36
N LYS A 160 -12.83 3.32 12.76
CA LYS A 160 -13.28 4.25 13.79
C LYS A 160 -14.11 5.40 13.26
N ASN A 161 -14.17 5.55 11.94
CA ASN A 161 -14.76 6.71 11.28
C ASN A 161 -15.80 6.29 10.24
N ARG A 162 -16.92 7.00 10.22
CA ARG A 162 -17.84 6.95 9.10
C ARG A 162 -17.34 7.91 8.03
N ILE A 163 -16.96 7.38 6.88
CA ILE A 163 -16.30 8.13 5.81
C ILE A 163 -17.30 8.35 4.69
N PRO A 164 -17.82 9.58 4.52
CA PRO A 164 -18.86 9.87 3.54
C PRO A 164 -18.32 10.10 2.13
N ASP A 165 -17.05 10.51 1.98
CA ASP A 165 -16.48 10.95 0.72
C ASP A 165 -14.95 10.86 0.69
N LEU A 166 -14.38 11.08 -0.51
CA LEU A 166 -12.95 11.05 -0.77
C LEU A 166 -12.18 12.13 0.00
N ARG A 167 -12.76 13.32 0.16
CA ARG A 167 -12.13 14.43 0.90
C ARG A 167 -11.93 14.06 2.35
N THR A 168 -12.96 13.51 2.98
CA THR A 168 -12.90 13.04 4.37
C THR A 168 -11.88 11.93 4.52
N LEU A 169 -11.86 10.97 3.58
CA LEU A 169 -10.85 9.90 3.60
C LEU A 169 -9.43 10.47 3.58
N ARG A 170 -9.12 11.35 2.62
CA ARG A 170 -7.79 11.98 2.50
C ARG A 170 -7.39 12.76 3.76
N SER A 171 -8.33 13.45 4.38
CA SER A 171 -8.06 14.20 5.63
C SER A 171 -7.72 13.31 6.83
N LEU A 172 -8.09 12.05 6.80
CA LEU A 172 -7.74 11.06 7.83
C LEU A 172 -6.40 10.37 7.55
N LEU A 173 -6.07 10.13 6.28
CA LEU A 173 -4.86 9.40 5.88
C LEU A 173 -3.58 10.16 6.23
N LEU A 174 -3.54 11.47 5.95
CA LEU A 174 -2.35 12.30 6.16
C LEU A 174 -1.91 12.35 7.64
N PRO A 175 -2.77 12.68 8.61
CA PRO A 175 -2.39 12.66 10.03
C PRO A 175 -1.98 11.27 10.52
N TRP A 176 -2.65 10.21 10.03
CA TRP A 176 -2.29 8.85 10.38
C TRP A 176 -0.87 8.50 9.91
N ALA A 177 -0.55 8.74 8.64
CA ALA A 177 0.77 8.49 8.08
C ALA A 177 1.84 9.33 8.79
N SER A 178 1.59 10.63 9.02
CA SER A 178 2.50 11.54 9.72
C SER A 178 2.81 11.07 11.14
N SER A 179 1.79 10.67 11.92
CA SER A 179 1.96 10.15 13.28
C SER A 179 2.82 8.89 13.31
N ARG A 180 2.61 7.98 12.35
CA ARG A 180 3.41 6.74 12.29
C ARG A 180 4.84 6.99 11.82
N ASN A 181 5.04 7.90 10.89
CA ASN A 181 6.35 8.29 10.40
C ASN A 181 7.17 8.98 11.51
N SER A 182 6.55 9.83 12.33
CA SER A 182 7.20 10.44 13.49
C SER A 182 7.68 9.42 14.53
N ALA A 183 6.97 8.30 14.66
CA ALA A 183 7.34 7.20 15.54
C ALA A 183 8.45 6.30 14.96
N GLN A 184 8.79 6.43 13.68
CA GLN A 184 9.78 5.66 12.92
C GLN A 184 9.79 4.14 13.21
N LYS A 185 8.58 3.57 13.31
CA LYS A 185 8.42 2.13 13.56
C LYS A 185 8.64 1.36 12.27
N GLY A 186 9.87 0.92 12.06
CA GLY A 186 10.23 0.03 10.97
C GLY A 186 9.69 -1.39 11.16
N VAL A 187 9.73 -2.16 10.09
CA VAL A 187 9.50 -3.61 10.10
C VAL A 187 10.81 -4.29 9.76
N ASN A 188 11.33 -5.09 10.69
CA ASN A 188 12.48 -5.94 10.44
C ASN A 188 11.95 -7.35 10.11
N TRP A 189 12.15 -7.77 8.87
CA TRP A 189 11.67 -9.06 8.38
C TRP A 189 12.65 -10.16 8.73
N HIS A 190 12.20 -11.17 9.50
CA HIS A 190 13.06 -12.24 10.01
C HIS A 190 12.88 -13.58 9.28
N PHE A 191 11.80 -13.74 8.51
CA PHE A 191 11.54 -15.00 7.82
C PHE A 191 12.42 -15.11 6.56
N SER A 192 13.37 -16.04 6.59
CA SER A 192 14.38 -16.20 5.55
C SER A 192 13.95 -17.18 4.45
N THR A 193 14.73 -17.22 3.37
CA THR A 193 14.58 -18.22 2.30
C THR A 193 14.78 -19.65 2.83
N ASP A 194 15.69 -19.86 3.77
CA ASP A 194 15.91 -21.19 4.39
C ASP A 194 14.73 -21.59 5.29
N ASP A 195 14.14 -20.62 6.01
CA ASP A 195 12.88 -20.85 6.73
C ASP A 195 11.76 -21.28 5.76
N ALA A 196 11.64 -20.60 4.62
CA ALA A 196 10.63 -20.91 3.61
C ALA A 196 10.82 -22.32 3.06
N ARG A 197 12.02 -22.70 2.69
CA ARG A 197 12.36 -24.05 2.21
C ARG A 197 12.02 -25.14 3.23
N THR A 198 12.20 -24.84 4.51
CA THR A 198 11.93 -25.79 5.60
C THR A 198 10.43 -25.81 5.98
N LYS A 199 9.88 -24.62 6.32
CA LYS A 199 8.53 -24.52 6.90
C LYS A 199 7.41 -24.57 5.85
N LEU A 200 7.70 -24.17 4.61
CA LEU A 200 6.75 -24.11 3.50
C LEU A 200 7.08 -25.11 2.39
N ARG A 201 7.74 -26.21 2.74
CA ARG A 201 8.17 -27.26 1.80
C ARG A 201 7.05 -27.73 0.86
N HIS A 202 5.80 -27.75 1.33
CA HIS A 202 4.64 -28.16 0.55
C HIS A 202 4.28 -27.22 -0.60
N LEU A 203 4.79 -25.98 -0.60
CA LEU A 203 4.59 -24.99 -1.68
C LEU A 203 5.64 -25.11 -2.80
N TYR A 204 6.70 -25.89 -2.58
CA TYR A 204 7.73 -26.10 -3.58
C TYR A 204 7.38 -27.29 -4.50
N PRO A 205 7.68 -27.18 -5.81
CA PRO A 205 7.43 -28.29 -6.72
C PRO A 205 8.26 -29.52 -6.31
N VAL A 206 7.61 -30.68 -6.29
CA VAL A 206 8.30 -31.95 -6.09
C VAL A 206 8.97 -32.31 -7.42
N VAL A 207 10.30 -32.25 -7.47
CA VAL A 207 11.04 -32.77 -8.61
C VAL A 207 11.07 -34.29 -8.44
N LEU A 208 10.28 -35.00 -9.23
CA LEU A 208 10.41 -36.47 -9.39
C LEU A 208 11.69 -36.69 -10.20
N ILE A 209 12.75 -37.18 -9.54
CA ILE A 209 13.99 -37.66 -10.16
C ILE A 209 13.77 -39.08 -10.63
#